data_fd6da21361783a474bd5fa3bdc920d58
#
_entry.id   fd6da21361783a474bd5fa3bdc920d58
#
_cell.length_a   1.000
_cell.length_b   1.000
_cell.length_c   1.000
_cell.angle_alpha   90.00
_cell.angle_beta   90.00
_cell.angle_gamma   90.00
#
_symmetry.space_group_name_H-M   'P 1'
#
loop_
_entity.id
_entity.type
_entity.pdbx_description
1 polymer ?
#
loop_
_entity_poly.entity_id
_entity_poly.type
_entity_poly.pdbx_seq_one_letter_code
_entity_poly.pdbx_strand_id
1 'polypeptide(L)'
;MKNIIEANFEDFMSDLQRLVSIESVYAKDDSPYPFGEKIDMALREMLAIAEKMGFNTYYDPQGYYGYADYGSGETMIGVLGHLDVVPSGDVKHWDNPPFEVTVKDGRVYGRGVQDDKGPTLTAMYAFKAVVDSGIK
;
A
#
# COMPACT_ATOMS: atom_id res chain seq x y z
N MET A 1 -19.13 -11.32 -3.61
CA MET A 1 -17.68 -11.03 -3.53
C MET A 1 -17.13 -10.46 -4.84
N LYS A 2 -17.23 -11.13 -6.01
CA LYS A 2 -16.73 -10.61 -7.29
C LYS A 2 -17.22 -9.20 -7.60
N ASN A 3 -18.51 -8.91 -7.46
CA ASN A 3 -19.08 -7.58 -7.70
C ASN A 3 -18.56 -6.50 -6.74
N ILE A 4 -18.18 -6.86 -5.51
CA ILE A 4 -17.60 -5.93 -4.53
C ILE A 4 -16.18 -5.55 -4.96
N ILE A 5 -15.40 -6.51 -5.44
CA ILE A 5 -14.03 -6.27 -5.94
C ILE A 5 -14.08 -5.39 -7.19
N GLU A 6 -14.96 -5.69 -8.14
CA GLU A 6 -15.12 -4.89 -9.36
C GLU A 6 -15.58 -3.46 -9.06
N ALA A 7 -16.47 -3.27 -8.07
CA ALA A 7 -16.95 -1.94 -7.66
C ALA A 7 -15.84 -1.08 -7.02
N ASN A 8 -14.84 -1.69 -6.40
CA ASN A 8 -13.73 -0.99 -5.74
C ASN A 8 -12.48 -0.83 -6.63
N PHE A 9 -12.54 -1.24 -7.91
CA PHE A 9 -11.35 -1.29 -8.76
C PHE A 9 -10.79 0.12 -9.07
N GLU A 10 -11.64 1.10 -9.31
CA GLU A 10 -11.21 2.48 -9.57
C GLU A 10 -10.56 3.10 -8.33
N ASP A 11 -11.15 2.88 -7.15
CA ASP A 11 -10.56 3.33 -5.87
C ASP A 11 -9.22 2.65 -5.62
N PHE A 12 -9.12 1.34 -5.86
CA PHE A 12 -7.86 0.60 -5.77
C PHE A 12 -6.77 1.20 -6.68
N MET A 13 -7.09 1.50 -7.93
CA MET A 13 -6.13 2.08 -8.87
C MET A 13 -5.69 3.48 -8.45
N SER A 14 -6.61 4.28 -7.92
CA SER A 14 -6.31 5.60 -7.38
C SER A 14 -5.39 5.53 -6.16
N ASP A 15 -5.68 4.64 -5.22
CA ASP A 15 -4.86 4.43 -4.03
C ASP A 15 -3.48 3.85 -4.38
N LEU A 16 -3.41 2.93 -5.36
CA LEU A 16 -2.15 2.40 -5.86
C LEU A 16 -1.28 3.51 -6.48
N GLN A 17 -1.88 4.41 -7.26
CA GLN A 17 -1.18 5.56 -7.83
C GLN A 17 -0.59 6.44 -6.73
N ARG A 18 -1.35 6.75 -5.67
CA ARG A 18 -0.87 7.55 -4.54
C ARG A 18 0.31 6.90 -3.84
N LEU A 19 0.24 5.60 -3.58
CA LEU A 19 1.33 4.84 -2.96
C LEU A 19 2.57 4.78 -3.86
N VAL A 20 2.40 4.50 -5.15
CA VAL A 20 3.51 4.39 -6.12
C VAL A 20 4.21 5.74 -6.31
N SER A 21 3.46 6.85 -6.28
CA SER A 21 4.04 8.20 -6.42
C SER A 21 4.99 8.59 -5.30
N ILE A 22 4.92 7.93 -4.15
CA ILE A 22 5.88 8.11 -3.05
C ILE A 22 7.11 7.26 -3.36
N GLU A 23 8.23 7.90 -3.66
CA GLU A 23 9.52 7.23 -3.89
C GLU A 23 10.12 6.73 -2.57
N SER A 24 9.52 5.69 -1.98
CA SER A 24 9.88 5.15 -0.67
C SER A 24 11.14 4.26 -0.73
N VAL A 25 12.20 4.79 -1.31
CA VAL A 25 13.53 4.18 -1.29
C VAL A 25 14.19 4.49 0.04
N TYR A 26 14.86 3.48 0.64
CA TYR A 26 15.62 3.69 1.87
C TYR A 26 16.65 4.80 1.68
N ALA A 27 16.62 5.76 2.56
CA ALA A 27 17.60 6.84 2.61
C ALA A 27 17.93 7.16 4.07
N LYS A 28 19.23 7.27 4.35
CA LYS A 28 19.68 7.86 5.61
C LYS A 28 19.68 9.38 5.43
N ASP A 29 18.59 10.00 5.79
CA ASP A 29 18.41 11.45 5.76
C ASP A 29 18.44 12.06 7.19
N ASP A 30 18.24 13.36 7.30
CA ASP A 30 18.20 14.08 8.58
C ASP A 30 16.82 13.99 9.27
N SER A 31 15.90 13.17 8.74
CA SER A 31 14.59 12.96 9.35
C SER A 31 14.70 12.13 10.63
N PRO A 32 13.74 12.23 11.55
CA PRO A 32 13.69 11.41 12.75
C PRO A 32 13.27 9.95 12.48
N TYR A 33 12.95 9.61 11.22
CA TYR A 33 12.39 8.31 10.86
C TYR A 33 13.48 7.27 10.57
N PRO A 34 13.34 6.03 11.06
CA PRO A 34 14.42 5.02 11.03
C PRO A 34 14.83 4.61 9.62
N PHE A 35 13.92 4.74 8.64
CA PHE A 35 14.13 4.30 7.25
C PHE A 35 14.13 5.46 6.23
N GLY A 36 14.02 6.70 6.73
CA GLY A 36 13.92 7.92 5.93
C GLY A 36 12.48 8.42 5.74
N GLU A 37 12.37 9.70 5.43
CA GLU A 37 11.09 10.41 5.36
C GLU A 37 10.11 9.79 4.35
N LYS A 38 10.60 9.36 3.19
CA LYS A 38 9.74 8.81 2.12
C LYS A 38 9.09 7.47 2.48
N ILE A 39 9.79 6.63 3.27
CA ILE A 39 9.21 5.38 3.75
C ILE A 39 8.15 5.67 4.81
N ASP A 40 8.39 6.62 5.71
CA ASP A 40 7.39 7.07 6.67
C ASP A 40 6.15 7.64 5.99
N MET A 41 6.31 8.46 4.95
CA MET A 41 5.20 8.96 4.13
C MET A 41 4.37 7.82 3.53
N ALA A 42 5.00 6.79 2.99
CA ALA A 42 4.31 5.63 2.40
C ALA A 42 3.52 4.84 3.47
N LEU A 43 4.10 4.67 4.66
CA LEU A 43 3.42 4.04 5.79
C LEU A 43 2.17 4.82 6.21
N ARG A 44 2.31 6.14 6.38
CA ARG A 44 1.16 7.01 6.75
C ARG A 44 0.08 7.01 5.68
N GLU A 45 0.47 7.02 4.40
CA GLU A 45 -0.48 6.96 3.29
C GLU A 45 -1.28 5.65 3.31
N MET A 46 -0.61 4.50 3.52
CA MET A 46 -1.28 3.21 3.63
C MET A 46 -2.24 3.17 4.84
N LEU A 47 -1.83 3.69 5.98
CA LEU A 47 -2.70 3.76 7.17
C LEU A 47 -3.90 4.68 6.94
N ALA A 48 -3.73 5.81 6.25
CA ALA A 48 -4.83 6.69 5.89
C ALA A 48 -5.84 6.03 4.94
N ILE A 49 -5.37 5.20 4.00
CA ILE A 49 -6.21 4.37 3.14
C ILE A 49 -7.01 3.38 3.99
N ALA A 50 -6.36 2.69 4.92
CA ALA A 50 -7.00 1.72 5.81
C ALA A 50 -8.06 2.38 6.72
N GLU A 51 -7.77 3.56 7.28
CA GLU A 51 -8.70 4.33 8.09
C GLU A 51 -9.95 4.75 7.30
N LYS A 52 -9.76 5.23 6.06
CA LYS A 52 -10.86 5.54 5.13
C LYS A 52 -11.74 4.32 4.83
N MET A 53 -11.17 3.11 4.84
CA MET A 53 -11.89 1.85 4.69
C MET A 53 -12.66 1.42 5.96
N GLY A 54 -12.46 2.10 7.10
CA GLY A 54 -13.13 1.81 8.36
C GLY A 54 -12.36 0.83 9.26
N PHE A 55 -11.08 0.61 9.02
CA PHE A 55 -10.21 -0.17 9.89
C PHE A 55 -9.68 0.67 11.06
N ASN A 56 -9.42 0.02 12.19
CA ASN A 56 -8.63 0.64 13.25
C ASN A 56 -7.18 0.67 12.81
N THR A 57 -6.51 1.80 12.98
CA THR A 57 -5.12 1.96 12.55
C THR A 57 -4.22 2.28 13.73
N TYR A 58 -3.01 1.80 13.67
CA TYR A 58 -1.94 2.13 14.60
C TYR A 58 -0.68 2.49 13.83
N TYR A 59 -0.05 3.56 14.24
CA TYR A 59 1.26 3.99 13.78
C TYR A 59 2.23 3.96 14.95
N ASP A 60 3.36 3.24 14.81
CA ASP A 60 4.42 3.25 15.79
C ASP A 60 5.03 4.66 15.91
N PRO A 61 5.04 5.29 17.11
CA PRO A 61 5.58 6.65 17.26
C PRO A 61 7.06 6.80 16.85
N GLN A 62 7.81 5.71 16.80
CA GLN A 62 9.20 5.69 16.34
C GLN A 62 9.32 5.48 14.81
N GLY A 63 8.22 5.20 14.12
CA GLY A 63 8.16 5.06 12.65
C GLY A 63 8.65 3.71 12.10
N TYR A 64 8.75 2.67 12.93
CA TYR A 64 9.22 1.35 12.46
C TYR A 64 8.15 0.56 11.72
N TYR A 65 6.88 0.67 12.15
CA TYR A 65 5.78 -0.10 11.58
C TYR A 65 4.43 0.58 11.82
N GLY A 66 3.42 0.05 11.18
CA GLY A 66 2.02 0.33 11.47
C GLY A 66 1.19 -0.90 11.17
N TYR A 67 -0.03 -0.93 11.68
CA TYR A 67 -0.99 -1.96 11.33
C TYR A 67 -2.40 -1.39 11.21
N ALA A 68 -3.24 -2.16 10.52
CA ALA A 68 -4.68 -1.94 10.47
C ALA A 68 -5.38 -3.23 10.88
N ASP A 69 -6.38 -3.15 11.73
CA ASP A 69 -7.14 -4.29 12.20
C ASP A 69 -8.65 -4.07 12.11
N TYR A 70 -9.39 -5.17 12.15
CA TYR A 70 -10.84 -5.16 12.18
C TYR A 70 -11.39 -6.40 12.90
N GLY A 71 -12.45 -6.19 13.65
CA GLY A 71 -13.14 -7.27 14.36
C GLY A 71 -12.65 -7.48 15.77
N SER A 72 -13.09 -8.59 16.35
CA SER A 72 -12.74 -8.99 17.72
C SER A 72 -12.87 -10.52 17.82
N GLY A 73 -12.00 -11.15 18.58
CA GLY A 73 -12.01 -12.60 18.79
C GLY A 73 -10.69 -13.10 19.34
N GLU A 74 -10.63 -14.38 19.66
CA GLU A 74 -9.43 -15.02 20.19
C GLU A 74 -8.43 -15.40 19.10
N THR A 75 -8.90 -15.55 17.85
CA THR A 75 -8.07 -15.93 16.70
C THR A 75 -7.87 -14.72 15.79
N MET A 76 -6.61 -14.47 15.42
CA MET A 76 -6.23 -13.42 14.48
C MET A 76 -5.64 -14.04 13.22
N ILE A 77 -6.02 -13.51 12.07
CA ILE A 77 -5.35 -13.75 10.79
C ILE A 77 -4.54 -12.51 10.48
N GLY A 78 -3.23 -12.65 10.33
CA GLY A 78 -2.32 -11.56 10.00
C GLY A 78 -1.82 -11.66 8.57
N VAL A 79 -1.68 -10.51 7.91
CA VAL A 79 -0.97 -10.34 6.63
C VAL A 79 0.17 -9.37 6.87
N LEU A 80 1.38 -9.74 6.47
CA LEU A 80 2.57 -8.90 6.57
C LEU A 80 2.95 -8.44 5.16
N GLY A 81 3.16 -7.13 5.01
CA GLY A 81 3.64 -6.52 3.78
C GLY A 81 4.67 -5.44 4.08
N HIS A 82 5.26 -4.84 3.04
CA HIS A 82 6.19 -3.73 3.16
C HIS A 82 5.91 -2.63 2.12
N LEU A 83 6.40 -1.43 2.39
CA LEU A 83 6.11 -0.25 1.57
C LEU A 83 7.37 0.43 1.03
N ASP A 84 8.54 0.00 1.49
CA ASP A 84 9.80 0.41 0.88
C ASP A 84 9.97 -0.25 -0.49
N VAL A 85 10.74 0.41 -1.34
CA VAL A 85 11.05 -0.08 -2.69
C VAL A 85 12.53 0.13 -2.97
N VAL A 86 13.08 -0.73 -3.83
CA VAL A 86 14.45 -0.54 -4.34
C VAL A 86 14.49 0.66 -5.31
N PRO A 87 15.64 1.31 -5.48
CA PRO A 87 15.81 2.39 -6.46
C PRO A 87 15.35 1.99 -7.86
N SER A 88 14.86 2.97 -8.63
CA SER A 88 14.45 2.74 -10.02
C SER A 88 15.61 2.33 -10.95
N GLY A 89 16.83 2.65 -10.55
CA GLY A 89 18.00 2.54 -11.42
C GLY A 89 18.02 3.62 -12.50
N ASP A 90 18.60 3.34 -13.66
CA ASP A 90 18.64 4.31 -14.77
C ASP A 90 17.23 4.40 -15.40
N VAL A 91 16.60 5.56 -15.21
CA VAL A 91 15.24 5.84 -15.70
C VAL A 91 15.11 5.74 -17.22
N LYS A 92 16.22 5.81 -17.97
CA LYS A 92 16.22 5.60 -19.43
C LYS A 92 15.85 4.18 -19.85
N HIS A 93 15.93 3.22 -18.93
CA HIS A 93 15.54 1.83 -19.17
C HIS A 93 14.07 1.55 -18.85
N TRP A 94 13.33 2.57 -18.44
CA TRP A 94 11.90 2.46 -18.19
C TRP A 94 11.12 2.99 -19.40
N ASP A 95 10.13 2.22 -19.85
CA ASP A 95 9.20 2.67 -20.88
C ASP A 95 8.24 3.77 -20.40
N ASN A 96 8.03 3.85 -19.07
CA ASN A 96 7.16 4.81 -18.40
C ASN A 96 7.85 5.31 -17.13
N PRO A 97 7.47 6.48 -16.58
CA PRO A 97 8.03 6.97 -15.32
C PRO A 97 7.88 5.93 -14.19
N PRO A 98 8.97 5.57 -13.47
CA PRO A 98 8.93 4.48 -12.50
C PRO A 98 7.97 4.70 -11.32
N PHE A 99 7.75 5.95 -10.91
CA PHE A 99 6.87 6.31 -9.80
C PHE A 99 5.49 6.84 -10.25
N GLU A 100 5.08 6.44 -11.43
CA GLU A 100 3.73 6.66 -11.96
C GLU A 100 3.12 5.31 -12.36
N VAL A 101 1.85 5.09 -11.98
CA VAL A 101 1.13 3.89 -12.40
C VAL A 101 0.73 4.03 -13.85
N THR A 102 1.21 3.12 -14.69
CA THR A 102 0.83 3.05 -16.10
C THR A 102 0.06 1.76 -16.36
N VAL A 103 -1.11 1.88 -17.00
CA VAL A 103 -1.90 0.73 -17.44
C VAL A 103 -1.72 0.57 -18.96
N LYS A 104 -1.22 -0.58 -19.38
CA LYS A 104 -1.01 -0.89 -20.79
C LYS A 104 -1.24 -2.38 -21.04
N ASP A 105 -2.01 -2.72 -22.06
CA ASP A 105 -2.29 -4.09 -22.48
C ASP A 105 -2.81 -5.00 -21.34
N GLY A 106 -3.68 -4.44 -20.47
CA GLY A 106 -4.27 -5.15 -19.34
C GLY A 106 -3.29 -5.42 -18.18
N ARG A 107 -2.14 -4.76 -18.19
CA ARG A 107 -1.11 -4.85 -17.14
C ARG A 107 -0.87 -3.50 -16.50
N VAL A 108 -0.41 -3.53 -15.25
CA VAL A 108 -0.08 -2.35 -14.47
C VAL A 108 1.44 -2.30 -14.26
N TYR A 109 2.02 -1.14 -14.55
CA TYR A 109 3.47 -0.91 -14.46
C TYR A 109 3.75 0.23 -13.48
N GLY A 110 4.88 0.13 -12.78
CA GLY A 110 5.38 1.12 -11.83
C GLY A 110 6.27 0.48 -10.77
N ARG A 111 7.16 1.25 -10.14
CA ARG A 111 8.01 0.77 -9.06
C ARG A 111 7.15 0.47 -7.82
N GLY A 112 7.21 -0.76 -7.30
CA GLY A 112 6.40 -1.21 -6.17
C GLY A 112 5.03 -1.77 -6.53
N VAL A 113 4.60 -1.73 -7.81
CA VAL A 113 3.34 -2.35 -8.26
C VAL A 113 3.33 -3.86 -7.99
N GLN A 114 4.47 -4.52 -8.14
CA GLN A 114 4.62 -5.96 -7.91
C GLN A 114 5.25 -6.28 -6.56
N ASP A 115 6.15 -5.42 -6.05
CA ASP A 115 6.93 -5.64 -4.83
C ASP A 115 7.11 -4.33 -4.07
N ASP A 116 6.35 -4.07 -3.03
CA ASP A 116 5.24 -4.87 -2.46
C ASP A 116 4.00 -3.99 -2.21
N LYS A 117 4.01 -2.70 -2.67
CA LYS A 117 2.88 -1.77 -2.50
C LYS A 117 1.58 -2.31 -3.11
N GLY A 118 1.66 -2.89 -4.31
CA GLY A 118 0.52 -3.48 -4.98
C GLY A 118 -0.06 -4.68 -4.24
N PRO A 119 0.72 -5.73 -3.92
CA PRO A 119 0.27 -6.87 -3.14
C PRO A 119 -0.25 -6.48 -1.75
N THR A 120 0.44 -5.59 -1.02
CA THR A 120 0.00 -5.09 0.29
C THR A 120 -1.36 -4.38 0.18
N LEU A 121 -1.54 -3.49 -0.80
CA LEU A 121 -2.83 -2.83 -1.05
C LEU A 121 -3.91 -3.83 -1.49
N THR A 122 -3.55 -4.83 -2.30
CA THR A 122 -4.46 -5.90 -2.73
C THR A 122 -5.00 -6.69 -1.53
N ALA A 123 -4.13 -7.02 -0.58
CA ALA A 123 -4.53 -7.69 0.66
C ALA A 123 -5.50 -6.81 1.48
N MET A 124 -5.25 -5.50 1.56
CA MET A 124 -6.13 -4.55 2.24
C MET A 124 -7.53 -4.50 1.60
N TYR A 125 -7.60 -4.41 0.27
CA TYR A 125 -8.86 -4.41 -0.46
C TYR A 125 -9.60 -5.76 -0.40
N ALA A 126 -8.86 -6.88 -0.40
CA ALA A 126 -9.45 -8.20 -0.18
C ALA A 126 -10.06 -8.31 1.21
N PHE A 127 -9.38 -7.80 2.24
CA PHE A 127 -9.88 -7.74 3.60
C PHE A 127 -11.16 -6.88 3.68
N LYS A 128 -11.13 -5.68 3.08
CA LYS A 128 -12.31 -4.82 2.98
C LYS A 128 -13.50 -5.55 2.33
N ALA A 129 -13.27 -6.27 1.24
CA ALA A 129 -14.33 -7.02 0.57
C ALA A 129 -14.95 -8.10 1.46
N VAL A 130 -14.15 -8.76 2.30
CA VAL A 130 -14.64 -9.72 3.31
C VAL A 130 -15.51 -9.01 4.34
N VAL A 131 -15.05 -7.89 4.89
CA VAL A 131 -15.81 -7.10 5.88
C VAL A 131 -17.13 -6.63 5.27
N ASP A 132 -17.11 -6.05 4.08
CA ASP A 132 -18.29 -5.52 3.38
C ASP A 132 -19.31 -6.64 2.99
N SER A 133 -18.83 -7.87 2.82
CA SER A 133 -19.70 -9.01 2.54
C SER A 133 -20.49 -9.50 3.77
N GLY A 134 -20.17 -8.97 4.97
CA GLY A 134 -20.81 -9.36 6.22
C GLY A 134 -20.44 -10.78 6.70
N ILE A 135 -19.41 -11.38 6.13
CA ILE A 135 -18.85 -12.66 6.63
C ILE A 135 -18.23 -12.37 7.99
N LYS A 136 -18.70 -13.11 9.01
CA LYS A 136 -18.19 -13.06 10.38
C LYS A 136 -17.25 -14.23 10.62
#